data_aa840adad86b60f7666edfc2c1ee1340
#
_entry.id   aa840adad86b60f7666edfc2c1ee1340
#
_cell.length_a   1.000
_cell.length_b   1.000
_cell.length_c   1.000
_cell.angle_alpha   90.00
_cell.angle_beta   90.00
_cell.angle_gamma   90.00
#
_symmetry.space_group_name_H-M   'P 1'
#
loop_
_entity.id
_entity.type
_entity.pdbx_description
1 polymer ?
#
loop_
_entity_poly.entity_id
_entity_poly.type
_entity_poly.pdbx_seq_one_letter_code
_entity_poly.pdbx_strand_id
1 'polypeptide(L)'
;MSHTPAPASPEAGPEPARSTSEGHLTVGDVVALVEAAAPPGLAASWDSNGLICGDPAEPVRSILLAVDPVTAVVEEAIDAGVDMVITHHPLYLRGTDHVAATDPKGRTVHRLIRAGIALLNAHTSLDAAHGGVADALAERVGL
;
A
#
# COMPACT_ATOMS: atom_id res chain seq x y z
N MET A 1 -0.53 -47.61 33.76
CA MET A 1 -1.37 -46.60 33.10
C MET A 1 -0.68 -46.22 31.81
N SER A 2 -1.08 -46.80 30.69
CA SER A 2 -0.44 -46.62 29.39
C SER A 2 -1.03 -45.37 28.70
N HIS A 3 -0.15 -44.41 28.40
CA HIS A 3 -0.53 -43.17 27.71
C HIS A 3 -0.36 -43.41 26.20
N THR A 4 -1.49 -43.46 25.48
CA THR A 4 -1.50 -43.52 24.02
C THR A 4 -1.38 -42.07 23.49
N PRO A 5 -0.40 -41.73 22.64
CA PRO A 5 -0.30 -40.40 22.03
C PRO A 5 -1.43 -40.24 21.00
N ALA A 6 -2.00 -38.99 20.97
CA ALA A 6 -2.99 -38.59 19.98
C ALA A 6 -2.37 -38.52 18.57
N PRO A 7 -3.16 -38.78 17.50
CA PRO A 7 -2.66 -38.68 16.14
C PRO A 7 -2.34 -37.24 15.75
N ALA A 8 -1.21 -37.05 15.07
CA ALA A 8 -0.78 -35.78 14.51
C ALA A 8 -1.77 -35.31 13.43
N SER A 9 -2.11 -34.02 13.46
CA SER A 9 -2.90 -33.36 12.42
C SER A 9 -2.14 -33.41 11.08
N PRO A 10 -2.82 -33.57 9.94
CA PRO A 10 -2.17 -33.56 8.65
C PRO A 10 -1.58 -32.16 8.37
N GLU A 11 -0.30 -32.14 8.00
CA GLU A 11 0.37 -30.94 7.51
C GLU A 11 -0.38 -30.43 6.26
N ALA A 12 -0.77 -29.17 6.27
CA ALA A 12 -1.28 -28.48 5.08
C ALA A 12 -0.15 -28.46 4.03
N GLY A 13 -0.39 -29.16 2.93
CA GLY A 13 0.51 -29.11 1.77
C GLY A 13 0.62 -27.69 1.22
N PRO A 14 1.69 -27.40 0.45
CA PRO A 14 1.89 -26.07 -0.12
C PRO A 14 0.69 -25.69 -0.99
N GLU A 15 0.11 -24.50 -0.73
CA GLU A 15 -0.90 -23.92 -1.60
C GLU A 15 -0.37 -23.85 -3.03
N PRO A 16 -1.20 -24.19 -4.05
CA PRO A 16 -0.77 -24.10 -5.44
C PRO A 16 -0.41 -22.64 -5.76
N ALA A 17 0.80 -22.44 -6.26
CA ALA A 17 1.26 -21.17 -6.79
C ALA A 17 0.21 -20.64 -7.79
N ARG A 18 -0.36 -19.46 -7.51
CA ARG A 18 -1.29 -18.79 -8.41
C ARG A 18 -0.56 -18.50 -9.72
N SER A 19 -1.10 -19.05 -10.82
CA SER A 19 -0.56 -18.91 -12.16
C SER A 19 -0.49 -17.43 -12.56
N THR A 20 0.74 -16.92 -12.69
CA THR A 20 1.04 -15.60 -13.25
C THR A 20 1.07 -15.70 -14.78
N SER A 21 -0.08 -15.59 -15.44
CA SER A 21 -0.08 -15.42 -16.91
C SER A 21 -1.42 -14.94 -17.45
N GLU A 22 -1.82 -13.74 -17.11
CA GLU A 22 -2.65 -12.88 -17.96
C GLU A 22 -2.27 -11.46 -17.56
N GLY A 23 -1.85 -10.61 -18.51
CA GLY A 23 -1.21 -9.30 -18.39
C GLY A 23 -1.83 -8.28 -17.42
N HIS A 24 -1.94 -8.64 -16.16
CA HIS A 24 -2.37 -7.74 -15.09
C HIS A 24 -1.14 -7.03 -14.52
N LEU A 25 -1.28 -5.72 -14.27
CA LEU A 25 -0.30 -4.96 -13.52
C LEU A 25 -0.20 -5.53 -12.10
N THR A 26 1.02 -5.54 -11.57
CA THR A 26 1.27 -5.88 -10.17
C THR A 26 1.40 -4.62 -9.31
N VAL A 27 1.36 -4.77 -7.99
CA VAL A 27 1.67 -3.68 -7.05
C VAL A 27 3.04 -3.07 -7.37
N GLY A 28 4.05 -3.92 -7.69
CA GLY A 28 5.39 -3.46 -8.08
C GLY A 28 5.39 -2.64 -9.36
N ASP A 29 4.58 -3.01 -10.37
CA ASP A 29 4.45 -2.25 -11.60
C ASP A 29 3.82 -0.87 -11.35
N VAL A 30 2.79 -0.81 -10.49
CA VAL A 30 2.16 0.46 -10.11
C VAL A 30 3.12 1.35 -9.34
N VAL A 31 3.91 0.78 -8.40
CA VAL A 31 4.97 1.52 -7.69
C VAL A 31 5.95 2.11 -8.69
N ALA A 32 6.46 1.31 -9.64
CA ALA A 32 7.40 1.76 -10.66
C ALA A 32 6.82 2.88 -11.55
N LEU A 33 5.53 2.81 -11.90
CA LEU A 33 4.85 3.86 -12.67
C LEU A 33 4.75 5.17 -11.87
N VAL A 34 4.39 5.11 -10.59
CA VAL A 34 4.32 6.29 -9.72
C VAL A 34 5.71 6.89 -9.51
N GLU A 35 6.74 6.08 -9.26
CA GLU A 35 8.12 6.53 -9.10
C GLU A 35 8.71 7.10 -10.40
N ALA A 36 8.28 6.64 -11.55
CA ALA A 36 8.67 7.24 -12.84
C ALA A 36 8.04 8.64 -13.03
N ALA A 37 6.80 8.82 -12.60
CA ALA A 37 6.09 10.10 -12.66
C ALA A 37 6.56 11.08 -11.58
N ALA A 38 6.87 10.60 -10.39
CA ALA A 38 7.30 11.36 -9.22
C ALA A 38 8.55 10.72 -8.59
N PRO A 39 9.73 10.89 -9.20
CA PRO A 39 10.95 10.22 -8.78
C PRO A 39 11.27 10.43 -7.30
N PRO A 40 11.58 9.37 -6.53
CA PRO A 40 11.87 9.47 -5.09
C PRO A 40 13.01 10.45 -4.75
N GLY A 41 13.94 10.67 -5.69
CA GLY A 41 15.03 11.64 -5.55
C GLY A 41 14.57 13.10 -5.48
N LEU A 42 13.33 13.42 -5.83
CA LEU A 42 12.72 14.75 -5.68
C LEU A 42 12.13 14.98 -4.29
N ALA A 43 11.98 13.93 -3.50
CA ALA A 43 11.40 14.05 -2.16
C ALA A 43 12.30 14.87 -1.23
N ALA A 44 11.68 15.62 -0.32
CA ALA A 44 12.39 16.31 0.74
C ALA A 44 13.12 15.30 1.64
N SER A 45 14.30 15.65 2.15
CA SER A 45 15.16 14.75 2.92
C SER A 45 14.55 14.20 4.23
N TRP A 46 13.50 14.83 4.72
CA TRP A 46 12.75 14.42 5.91
C TRP A 46 11.51 13.57 5.61
N ASP A 47 11.19 13.39 4.32
CA ASP A 47 9.96 12.76 3.86
C ASP A 47 10.04 11.23 3.84
N SER A 48 8.87 10.59 3.69
CA SER A 48 8.72 9.14 3.59
C SER A 48 7.76 8.85 2.44
N ASN A 49 8.31 8.41 1.31
CA ASN A 49 7.55 8.00 0.12
C ASN A 49 7.71 6.51 -0.12
N GLY A 50 6.76 5.91 -0.83
CA GLY A 50 6.85 4.56 -1.32
C GLY A 50 5.80 3.60 -0.77
N LEU A 51 6.02 2.31 -0.99
CA LEU A 51 5.13 1.24 -0.56
C LEU A 51 5.18 1.08 0.96
N ILE A 52 4.05 1.28 1.63
CA ILE A 52 3.91 1.18 3.08
C ILE A 52 3.60 -0.25 3.52
N CYS A 53 2.70 -0.92 2.80
CA CYS A 53 2.39 -2.34 2.99
C CYS A 53 1.81 -2.93 1.70
N GLY A 54 1.89 -4.25 1.56
CA GLY A 54 1.47 -5.01 0.39
C GLY A 54 2.63 -5.81 -0.20
N ASP A 55 2.29 -6.84 -0.96
CA ASP A 55 3.27 -7.64 -1.70
C ASP A 55 3.42 -7.08 -3.11
N PRO A 56 4.64 -6.71 -3.56
CA PRO A 56 4.88 -6.22 -4.92
C PRO A 56 4.44 -7.18 -6.04
N ALA A 57 4.32 -8.48 -5.76
CA ALA A 57 3.93 -9.49 -6.73
C ALA A 57 2.39 -9.64 -6.90
N GLU A 58 1.60 -9.07 -5.97
CA GLU A 58 0.14 -9.18 -6.05
C GLU A 58 -0.45 -8.39 -7.23
N PRO A 59 -1.48 -8.93 -7.91
CA PRO A 59 -2.10 -8.26 -9.05
C PRO A 59 -2.94 -7.05 -8.60
N VAL A 60 -2.93 -5.99 -9.43
CA VAL A 60 -3.72 -4.77 -9.23
C VAL A 60 -4.67 -4.58 -10.41
N ARG A 61 -5.97 -4.49 -10.13
CA ARG A 61 -7.05 -4.22 -11.10
C ARG A 61 -7.81 -2.95 -10.76
N SER A 62 -7.79 -2.58 -9.47
CA SER A 62 -8.52 -1.44 -8.95
C SER A 62 -7.70 -0.68 -7.92
N ILE A 63 -7.75 0.65 -8.02
CA ILE A 63 -6.98 1.57 -7.15
C ILE A 63 -7.93 2.63 -6.61
N LEU A 64 -7.87 2.88 -5.30
CA LEU A 64 -8.49 4.04 -4.66
C LEU A 64 -7.43 5.12 -4.47
N LEU A 65 -7.74 6.35 -4.91
CA LEU A 65 -6.89 7.52 -4.69
C LEU A 65 -7.46 8.36 -3.55
N ALA A 66 -6.61 8.77 -2.62
CA ALA A 66 -6.99 9.63 -1.51
C ALA A 66 -5.86 10.60 -1.12
N VAL A 67 -6.19 11.63 -0.35
CA VAL A 67 -5.18 12.53 0.21
C VAL A 67 -4.56 11.91 1.45
N ASP A 68 -5.38 11.44 2.38
CA ASP A 68 -4.96 10.94 3.69
C ASP A 68 -5.32 9.46 3.89
N PRO A 69 -4.44 8.64 4.47
CA PRO A 69 -4.73 7.25 4.82
C PRO A 69 -5.52 7.13 6.14
N VAL A 70 -6.63 7.88 6.25
CA VAL A 70 -7.48 7.87 7.44
C VAL A 70 -8.39 6.64 7.49
N THR A 71 -8.95 6.35 8.67
CA THR A 71 -9.79 5.17 8.88
C THR A 71 -10.95 5.09 7.89
N ALA A 72 -11.62 6.22 7.57
CA ALA A 72 -12.72 6.25 6.63
C ALA A 72 -12.31 5.82 5.21
N VAL A 73 -11.12 6.25 4.73
CA VAL A 73 -10.57 5.83 3.44
C VAL A 73 -10.25 4.33 3.43
N VAL A 74 -9.72 3.81 4.53
CA VAL A 74 -9.44 2.37 4.67
C VAL A 74 -10.72 1.55 4.67
N GLU A 75 -11.78 2.03 5.32
CA GLU A 75 -13.11 1.40 5.30
C GLU A 75 -13.71 1.40 3.91
N GLU A 76 -13.68 2.54 3.21
CA GLU A 76 -14.13 2.66 1.84
C GLU A 76 -13.36 1.71 0.90
N ALA A 77 -12.03 1.62 1.04
CA ALA A 77 -11.20 0.71 0.24
C ALA A 77 -11.58 -0.77 0.45
N ILE A 78 -11.84 -1.16 1.70
CA ILE A 78 -12.26 -2.52 2.07
C ILE A 78 -13.66 -2.81 1.52
N ASP A 79 -14.60 -1.90 1.70
CA ASP A 79 -15.98 -2.07 1.24
C ASP A 79 -16.08 -2.11 -0.29
N ALA A 80 -15.26 -1.32 -0.99
CA ALA A 80 -15.14 -1.32 -2.45
C ALA A 80 -14.35 -2.52 -3.00
N GLY A 81 -13.59 -3.23 -2.15
CA GLY A 81 -12.78 -4.37 -2.55
C GLY A 81 -11.66 -4.01 -3.53
N VAL A 82 -11.02 -2.85 -3.36
CA VAL A 82 -9.90 -2.43 -4.21
C VAL A 82 -8.64 -3.23 -3.88
N ASP A 83 -7.74 -3.34 -4.84
CA ASP A 83 -6.47 -4.07 -4.66
C ASP A 83 -5.38 -3.15 -4.06
N MET A 84 -5.49 -1.83 -4.26
CA MET A 84 -4.47 -0.87 -3.82
C MET A 84 -5.08 0.48 -3.45
N VAL A 85 -4.51 1.13 -2.44
CA VAL A 85 -4.75 2.55 -2.10
C VAL A 85 -3.48 3.32 -2.37
N ILE A 86 -3.61 4.45 -3.07
CA ILE A 86 -2.52 5.42 -3.23
C ILE A 86 -2.93 6.71 -2.53
N THR A 87 -2.09 7.17 -1.60
CA THR A 87 -2.33 8.42 -0.88
C THR A 87 -1.26 9.45 -1.19
N HIS A 88 -1.61 10.73 -1.06
CA HIS A 88 -0.64 11.80 -1.07
C HIS A 88 0.14 11.81 0.24
N HIS A 89 -0.53 11.96 1.37
CA HIS A 89 0.11 11.99 2.67
C HIS A 89 0.55 10.58 3.13
N PRO A 90 1.74 10.47 3.77
CA PRO A 90 2.23 9.19 4.27
C PRO A 90 1.53 8.78 5.57
N LEU A 91 1.26 7.49 5.73
CA LEU A 91 0.80 6.94 7.00
C LEU A 91 1.87 7.11 8.09
N TYR A 92 3.13 6.87 7.72
CA TYR A 92 4.29 7.03 8.60
C TYR A 92 5.25 8.05 7.98
N LEU A 93 5.35 9.23 8.58
CA LEU A 93 6.34 10.24 8.18
C LEU A 93 7.71 9.98 8.80
N ARG A 94 7.76 9.19 9.87
CA ARG A 94 8.98 8.77 10.55
C ARG A 94 9.00 7.27 10.70
N GLY A 95 10.18 6.69 10.77
CA GLY A 95 10.34 5.26 11.04
C GLY A 95 9.57 4.84 12.29
N THR A 96 9.07 3.59 12.28
CA THR A 96 8.39 2.99 13.43
C THR A 96 9.05 1.68 13.80
N ASP A 97 9.15 1.42 15.10
CA ASP A 97 9.72 0.18 15.64
C ASP A 97 8.66 -0.92 15.80
N HIS A 98 7.39 -0.59 15.63
CA HIS A 98 6.28 -1.54 15.80
C HIS A 98 5.04 -1.11 15.01
N VAL A 99 4.21 -2.10 14.68
CA VAL A 99 2.92 -1.94 13.97
C VAL A 99 1.79 -2.64 14.74
N ALA A 100 1.73 -2.44 16.06
CA ALA A 100 0.70 -3.07 16.89
C ALA A 100 -0.71 -2.53 16.57
N ALA A 101 -1.72 -3.41 16.51
CA ALA A 101 -3.11 -3.02 16.22
C ALA A 101 -3.77 -2.18 17.35
N THR A 102 -3.09 -2.01 18.48
CA THR A 102 -3.48 -1.09 19.55
C THR A 102 -3.22 0.37 19.22
N ASP A 103 -2.26 0.62 18.32
CA ASP A 103 -1.98 1.94 17.75
C ASP A 103 -2.87 2.20 16.53
N PRO A 104 -3.40 3.43 16.32
CA PRO A 104 -4.25 3.74 15.16
C PRO A 104 -3.59 3.45 13.81
N LYS A 105 -2.32 3.82 13.62
CA LYS A 105 -1.59 3.58 12.37
C LYS A 105 -1.29 2.10 12.16
N GLY A 106 -0.86 1.40 13.22
CA GLY A 106 -0.67 -0.05 13.19
C GLY A 106 -1.98 -0.78 12.86
N ARG A 107 -3.11 -0.33 13.41
CA ARG A 107 -4.43 -0.87 13.08
C ARG A 107 -4.78 -0.71 11.61
N THR A 108 -4.47 0.45 11.02
CA THR A 108 -4.62 0.71 9.58
C THR A 108 -3.84 -0.33 8.76
N VAL A 109 -2.56 -0.54 9.05
CA VAL A 109 -1.72 -1.54 8.37
C VAL A 109 -2.30 -2.95 8.51
N HIS A 110 -2.70 -3.34 9.73
CA HIS A 110 -3.31 -4.65 9.96
C HIS A 110 -4.60 -4.88 9.15
N ARG A 111 -5.44 -3.85 9.03
CA ARG A 111 -6.70 -3.93 8.26
C ARG A 111 -6.44 -4.08 6.77
N LEU A 112 -5.52 -3.27 6.23
CA LEU A 112 -5.14 -3.33 4.82
C LEU A 112 -4.52 -4.68 4.46
N ILE A 113 -3.54 -5.17 5.23
CA ILE A 113 -2.91 -6.47 4.98
C ILE A 113 -3.95 -7.60 5.04
N ARG A 114 -4.86 -7.60 6.02
CA ARG A 114 -5.90 -8.63 6.13
C ARG A 114 -6.90 -8.60 4.98
N ALA A 115 -7.13 -7.43 4.39
CA ALA A 115 -7.99 -7.27 3.23
C ALA A 115 -7.27 -7.54 1.89
N GLY A 116 -5.95 -7.79 1.92
CA GLY A 116 -5.14 -7.97 0.71
C GLY A 116 -4.95 -6.66 -0.07
N ILE A 117 -5.00 -5.51 0.60
CA ILE A 117 -4.92 -4.19 -0.02
C ILE A 117 -3.53 -3.60 0.22
N ALA A 118 -2.83 -3.23 -0.85
CA ALA A 118 -1.57 -2.50 -0.78
C ALA A 118 -1.79 -1.01 -0.49
N LEU A 119 -0.85 -0.36 0.22
CA LEU A 119 -0.84 1.08 0.45
C LEU A 119 0.48 1.68 -0.03
N LEU A 120 0.39 2.61 -0.96
CA LEU A 120 1.49 3.43 -1.48
C LEU A 120 1.23 4.89 -1.13
N ASN A 121 2.28 5.66 -0.82
CA ASN A 121 2.19 7.11 -0.80
C ASN A 121 3.22 7.76 -1.72
N ALA A 122 2.81 8.88 -2.36
CA ALA A 122 3.65 9.78 -3.12
C ALA A 122 3.40 11.20 -2.61
N HIS A 123 4.32 11.71 -1.81
CA HIS A 123 4.17 12.96 -1.07
C HIS A 123 4.97 14.09 -1.72
N THR A 124 6.02 14.57 -1.07
CA THR A 124 6.79 15.72 -1.59
C THR A 124 7.50 15.44 -2.92
N SER A 125 7.75 14.19 -3.28
CA SER A 125 8.23 13.83 -4.61
C SER A 125 7.21 14.19 -5.70
N LEU A 126 5.90 13.97 -5.43
CA LEU A 126 4.81 14.33 -6.33
C LEU A 126 4.56 15.85 -6.35
N ASP A 127 4.79 16.55 -5.23
CA ASP A 127 4.72 18.02 -5.20
C ASP A 127 5.81 18.65 -6.08
N ALA A 128 7.01 18.08 -6.06
CA ALA A 128 8.19 18.61 -6.77
C ALA A 128 8.31 18.10 -8.22
N ALA A 129 7.55 17.09 -8.60
CA ALA A 129 7.58 16.54 -9.95
C ALA A 129 6.99 17.51 -10.98
N HIS A 130 7.56 17.53 -12.20
CA HIS A 130 6.97 18.26 -13.31
C HIS A 130 5.59 17.69 -13.66
N GLY A 131 4.58 18.55 -13.75
CA GLY A 131 3.17 18.15 -13.90
C GLY A 131 2.56 17.55 -12.63
N GLY A 132 3.22 17.70 -11.49
CA GLY A 132 2.77 17.23 -10.19
C GLY A 132 1.73 18.15 -9.53
N VAL A 133 1.57 17.99 -8.21
CA VAL A 133 0.50 18.71 -7.46
C VAL A 133 0.70 20.23 -7.51
N ALA A 134 1.93 20.73 -7.38
CA ALA A 134 2.20 22.17 -7.42
C ALA A 134 1.86 22.77 -8.79
N ASP A 135 2.25 22.11 -9.89
CA ASP A 135 1.94 22.56 -11.25
C ASP A 135 0.43 22.53 -11.51
N ALA A 136 -0.25 21.44 -11.11
CA ALA A 136 -1.69 21.32 -11.25
C ALA A 136 -2.46 22.40 -10.46
N LEU A 137 -1.95 22.77 -9.28
CA LEU A 137 -2.52 23.86 -8.48
C LEU A 137 -2.30 25.22 -9.17
N ALA A 138 -1.09 25.49 -9.67
CA ALA A 138 -0.77 26.72 -10.39
C ALA A 138 -1.69 26.91 -11.59
N GLU A 139 -1.87 25.88 -12.42
CA GLU A 139 -2.82 25.91 -13.55
C GLU A 139 -4.26 26.23 -13.11
N ARG A 140 -4.71 25.65 -12.00
CA ARG A 140 -6.07 25.86 -11.48
C ARG A 140 -6.34 27.28 -10.99
N VAL A 141 -5.30 27.99 -10.56
CA VAL A 141 -5.41 29.40 -10.12
C VAL A 141 -4.96 30.39 -11.20
N GLY A 142 -4.60 29.91 -12.39
CA GLY A 142 -4.29 30.75 -13.56
C GLY A 142 -2.87 31.27 -13.60
N LEU A 143 -1.91 30.55 -13.01
CA LEU A 143 -0.46 30.85 -13.06
C LEU A 143 0.23 30.02 -14.15
#